data_9a6a99bdd6e3ea880e98fae6d007702f
#
_entry.id   9a6a99bdd6e3ea880e98fae6d007702f
#
_cell.length_a   1.000
_cell.length_b   1.000
_cell.length_c   1.000
_cell.angle_alpha   90.00
_cell.angle_beta   90.00
_cell.angle_gamma   90.00
#
_symmetry.space_group_name_H-M   'P 1'
#
loop_
_entity.id
_entity.type
_entity.pdbx_description
1 polymer ?
#
loop_
_entity_poly.entity_id
_entity_poly.type
_entity_poly.pdbx_seq_one_letter_code
_entity_poly.pdbx_strand_id
1 'polypeptide(L)'
;MKRLALGLALSLFASMPALADGSAIRIATEGAYPPFNLTKPDGQLAGLEVDLANALCERMKRSCTVVAQDWDGIIPGLMARKYDAIMATMNITPERLKSIAFSTPYMVVPAYFVAATGSGIDGTLETLRGKEIGAQTSTTHYRYAEKHFGDAVTLRSYDTTANLLADLKSDRIAAAITTGATASDWVREDASKSIQLVGKPLIDADVFGPGIGVGLRKDDTALKQDFDAAIESVVKDGTLAGIAAKYVDFSITP
;
A
#
# COMPACT_ATOMS: atom_id res chain seq x y z
N MET A 1 79.12 -16.41 -26.63
CA MET A 1 77.91 -17.18 -26.38
C MET A 1 77.14 -16.46 -25.24
N LYS A 2 76.16 -15.64 -25.56
CA LYS A 2 75.38 -14.86 -24.56
C LYS A 2 74.01 -15.56 -24.43
N ARG A 3 73.72 -16.03 -23.22
CA ARG A 3 72.42 -16.66 -22.90
C ARG A 3 71.47 -15.54 -22.46
N LEU A 4 70.39 -15.35 -23.23
CA LEU A 4 69.27 -14.47 -22.85
C LEU A 4 68.33 -15.27 -21.93
N ALA A 5 68.09 -14.80 -20.71
CA ALA A 5 67.09 -15.33 -19.82
C ALA A 5 65.80 -14.51 -20.03
N LEU A 6 64.75 -15.20 -20.49
CA LEU A 6 63.39 -14.65 -20.70
C LEU A 6 62.62 -14.80 -19.40
N GLY A 7 62.43 -13.68 -18.67
CA GLY A 7 61.64 -13.65 -17.46
C GLY A 7 60.15 -13.58 -17.77
N LEU A 8 59.39 -14.60 -17.37
CA LEU A 8 57.94 -14.70 -17.49
C LEU A 8 57.29 -13.97 -16.30
N ALA A 9 56.79 -12.76 -16.52
CA ALA A 9 56.02 -12.01 -15.51
C ALA A 9 54.61 -12.56 -15.47
N LEU A 10 54.24 -13.24 -14.36
CA LEU A 10 52.91 -13.74 -14.06
C LEU A 10 52.09 -12.61 -13.46
N SER A 11 51.22 -11.97 -14.24
CA SER A 11 50.30 -10.92 -13.76
C SER A 11 49.15 -11.58 -13.02
N LEU A 12 49.15 -11.49 -11.66
CA LEU A 12 47.97 -11.81 -10.83
C LEU A 12 46.90 -10.73 -11.08
N PHE A 13 45.88 -11.05 -11.82
CA PHE A 13 44.64 -10.28 -11.81
C PHE A 13 43.90 -10.54 -10.49
N ALA A 14 44.03 -9.63 -9.54
CA ALA A 14 43.19 -9.62 -8.37
C ALA A 14 41.75 -9.26 -8.83
N SER A 15 40.84 -10.24 -8.80
CA SER A 15 39.41 -10.03 -8.96
C SER A 15 38.93 -9.19 -7.77
N MET A 16 38.79 -7.88 -7.95
CA MET A 16 38.05 -7.05 -7.00
C MET A 16 36.60 -7.50 -7.04
N PRO A 17 35.99 -7.82 -5.87
CA PRO A 17 34.54 -7.99 -5.82
C PRO A 17 33.93 -6.65 -6.28
N ALA A 18 33.07 -6.70 -7.31
CA ALA A 18 32.24 -5.57 -7.67
C ALA A 18 31.39 -5.25 -6.42
N LEU A 19 31.70 -4.12 -5.78
CA LEU A 19 30.79 -3.52 -4.82
C LEU A 19 29.50 -3.25 -5.62
N ALA A 20 28.45 -3.99 -5.33
CA ALA A 20 27.13 -3.68 -5.84
C ALA A 20 26.88 -2.20 -5.58
N ASP A 21 26.57 -1.45 -6.63
CA ASP A 21 26.28 -0.01 -6.54
C ASP A 21 25.05 0.15 -5.63
N GLY A 22 25.35 0.41 -4.34
CA GLY A 22 24.40 0.36 -3.25
C GLY A 22 23.61 1.64 -3.09
N SER A 23 23.08 2.22 -4.17
CA SER A 23 22.09 3.28 -4.02
C SER A 23 20.91 2.77 -3.20
N ALA A 24 20.53 3.52 -2.16
CA ALA A 24 19.41 3.15 -1.30
C ALA A 24 18.14 3.05 -2.15
N ILE A 25 17.35 1.99 -1.94
CA ILE A 25 16.04 1.84 -2.56
C ILE A 25 15.11 2.89 -1.95
N ARG A 26 14.51 3.72 -2.77
CA ARG A 26 13.52 4.70 -2.34
C ARG A 26 12.14 4.07 -2.47
N ILE A 27 11.41 3.98 -1.37
CA ILE A 27 10.07 3.39 -1.31
C ILE A 27 9.08 4.50 -1.03
N ALA A 28 8.15 4.74 -1.95
CA ALA A 28 7.10 5.73 -1.74
C ALA A 28 5.93 5.13 -0.97
N THR A 29 5.40 5.91 -0.04
CA THR A 29 4.13 5.67 0.65
C THR A 29 3.30 6.94 0.66
N GLU A 30 1.98 6.85 0.90
CA GLU A 30 1.14 8.05 0.94
C GLU A 30 1.44 8.91 2.18
N GLY A 31 1.64 8.28 3.34
CA GLY A 31 1.85 8.97 4.61
C GLY A 31 0.60 9.62 5.20
N ALA A 32 -0.59 9.26 4.68
CA ALA A 32 -1.90 9.78 5.08
C ALA A 32 -2.98 8.68 5.18
N TYR A 33 -2.58 7.42 5.34
CA TYR A 33 -3.47 6.25 5.37
C TYR A 33 -3.24 5.36 6.61
N PRO A 34 -3.57 5.84 7.84
CA PRO A 34 -3.44 5.04 9.05
C PRO A 34 -4.40 3.83 9.03
N PRO A 35 -4.01 2.70 9.67
CA PRO A 35 -2.78 2.47 10.43
C PRO A 35 -1.60 2.00 9.55
N PHE A 36 -1.76 1.94 8.22
CA PHE A 36 -0.77 1.38 7.30
C PHE A 36 0.43 2.30 7.12
N ASN A 37 0.18 3.56 6.84
CA ASN A 37 1.22 4.58 6.65
C ASN A 37 0.69 5.96 7.08
N LEU A 38 1.47 6.69 7.84
CA LEU A 38 1.13 8.01 8.36
C LEU A 38 2.38 8.87 8.55
N THR A 39 2.19 10.17 8.50
CA THR A 39 3.22 11.15 8.86
C THR A 39 2.97 11.63 10.28
N LYS A 40 3.95 11.41 11.16
CA LYS A 40 3.90 11.88 12.55
C LYS A 40 4.05 13.41 12.61
N PRO A 41 3.72 14.04 13.77
CA PRO A 41 3.89 15.49 13.95
C PRO A 41 5.34 15.99 13.77
N ASP A 42 6.34 15.13 13.96
CA ASP A 42 7.76 15.43 13.75
C ASP A 42 8.21 15.24 12.28
N GLY A 43 7.28 14.91 11.38
CA GLY A 43 7.53 14.67 9.96
C GLY A 43 8.01 13.25 9.62
N GLN A 44 8.21 12.37 10.61
CA GLN A 44 8.63 11.00 10.35
C GLN A 44 7.46 10.15 9.83
N LEU A 45 7.74 9.29 8.85
CA LEU A 45 6.81 8.29 8.38
C LEU A 45 6.76 7.11 9.34
N ALA A 46 5.58 6.57 9.58
CA ALA A 46 5.32 5.44 10.46
C ALA A 46 4.13 4.63 9.96
N GLY A 47 3.89 3.49 10.59
CA GLY A 47 2.76 2.60 10.30
C GLY A 47 3.22 1.22 9.88
N LEU A 48 2.24 0.34 9.66
CA LEU A 48 2.47 -1.07 9.34
C LEU A 48 3.39 -1.24 8.12
N GLU A 49 3.13 -0.49 7.04
CA GLU A 49 3.90 -0.61 5.80
C GLU A 49 5.30 -0.02 5.90
N VAL A 50 5.51 0.96 6.76
CA VAL A 50 6.85 1.50 7.04
C VAL A 50 7.69 0.47 7.81
N ASP A 51 7.11 -0.17 8.83
CA ASP A 51 7.76 -1.26 9.56
C ASP A 51 8.04 -2.46 8.64
N LEU A 52 7.08 -2.81 7.78
CA LEU A 52 7.25 -3.90 6.81
C LEU A 52 8.33 -3.56 5.76
N ALA A 53 8.35 -2.35 5.22
CA ALA A 53 9.36 -1.90 4.27
C ALA A 53 10.78 -2.06 4.87
N ASN A 54 10.97 -1.67 6.12
CA ASN A 54 12.23 -1.83 6.82
C ASN A 54 12.62 -3.31 6.95
N ALA A 55 11.68 -4.17 7.33
CA ALA A 55 11.91 -5.61 7.44
C ALA A 55 12.25 -6.25 6.09
N LEU A 56 11.57 -5.86 5.01
CA LEU A 56 11.87 -6.34 3.66
C LEU A 56 13.27 -5.91 3.21
N CYS A 57 13.64 -4.65 3.46
CA CYS A 57 14.96 -4.13 3.13
C CYS A 57 16.09 -4.85 3.88
N GLU A 58 15.86 -5.19 5.16
CA GLU A 58 16.79 -6.02 5.94
C GLU A 58 16.97 -7.41 5.30
N ARG A 59 15.86 -8.07 4.89
CA ARG A 59 15.92 -9.37 4.19
C ARG A 59 16.66 -9.29 2.87
N MET A 60 16.45 -8.23 2.10
CA MET A 60 17.17 -7.99 0.84
C MET A 60 18.62 -7.56 1.07
N LYS A 61 19.04 -7.26 2.31
CA LYS A 61 20.35 -6.70 2.66
C LYS A 61 20.63 -5.40 1.88
N ARG A 62 19.62 -4.57 1.72
CA ARG A 62 19.66 -3.32 0.98
C ARG A 62 19.34 -2.15 1.91
N SER A 63 20.02 -1.02 1.70
CA SER A 63 19.62 0.24 2.33
C SER A 63 18.34 0.74 1.67
N CYS A 64 17.36 1.21 2.46
CA CYS A 64 16.13 1.78 1.94
C CYS A 64 15.83 3.12 2.60
N THR A 65 15.07 3.95 1.90
CA THR A 65 14.50 5.18 2.43
C THR A 65 13.02 5.23 2.07
N VAL A 66 12.16 5.40 3.05
CA VAL A 66 10.72 5.60 2.81
C VAL A 66 10.47 7.09 2.63
N VAL A 67 9.73 7.46 1.57
CA VAL A 67 9.41 8.84 1.21
C VAL A 67 7.91 9.02 1.06
N ALA A 68 7.39 10.19 1.48
CA ALA A 68 5.99 10.53 1.29
C ALA A 68 5.73 11.00 -0.14
N GLN A 69 4.59 10.56 -0.70
CA GLN A 69 4.11 10.99 -2.00
C GLN A 69 2.58 10.90 -2.02
N ASP A 70 1.92 11.99 -2.33
CA ASP A 70 0.45 12.00 -2.43
C ASP A 70 -0.06 10.89 -3.36
N TRP A 71 -1.18 10.28 -2.99
CA TRP A 71 -1.75 9.11 -3.65
C TRP A 71 -1.92 9.28 -5.16
N ASP A 72 -2.52 10.38 -5.62
CA ASP A 72 -2.76 10.62 -7.06
C ASP A 72 -1.49 10.71 -7.89
N GLY A 73 -0.39 11.13 -7.29
CA GLY A 73 0.93 11.25 -7.93
C GLY A 73 1.80 10.00 -7.83
N ILE A 74 1.37 8.95 -7.11
CA ILE A 74 2.28 7.88 -6.69
C ILE A 74 2.69 6.96 -7.86
N ILE A 75 1.81 6.57 -8.76
CA ILE A 75 2.18 5.80 -9.97
C ILE A 75 2.95 6.66 -10.97
N PRO A 76 2.49 7.88 -11.34
CA PRO A 76 3.29 8.80 -12.15
C PRO A 76 4.71 9.05 -11.63
N GLY A 77 4.86 9.22 -10.32
CA GLY A 77 6.17 9.42 -9.68
C GLY A 77 7.10 8.22 -9.82
N LEU A 78 6.58 6.99 -9.69
CA LEU A 78 7.34 5.76 -9.95
C LEU A 78 7.83 5.70 -11.40
N MET A 79 6.94 5.99 -12.34
CA MET A 79 7.27 6.01 -13.78
C MET A 79 8.30 7.09 -14.13
N ALA A 80 8.25 8.23 -13.43
CA ALA A 80 9.24 9.31 -13.55
C ALA A 80 10.53 9.06 -12.74
N ARG A 81 10.72 7.87 -12.15
CA ARG A 81 11.91 7.47 -11.37
C ARG A 81 12.20 8.37 -10.17
N LYS A 82 11.17 9.00 -9.57
CA LYS A 82 11.32 9.75 -8.33
C LYS A 82 11.64 8.81 -7.15
N TYR A 83 11.21 7.57 -7.22
CA TYR A 83 11.47 6.47 -6.28
C TYR A 83 11.45 5.14 -7.05
N ASP A 84 11.74 4.05 -6.36
CA ASP A 84 12.02 2.76 -6.98
C ASP A 84 10.92 1.72 -6.72
N ALA A 85 10.14 1.92 -5.65
CA ALA A 85 9.02 1.06 -5.28
C ALA A 85 7.88 1.87 -4.64
N ILE A 86 6.68 1.31 -4.61
CA ILE A 86 5.51 1.85 -3.91
C ILE A 86 5.03 0.82 -2.87
N MET A 87 4.92 1.24 -1.60
CA MET A 87 4.23 0.52 -0.54
C MET A 87 3.23 1.47 0.12
N ALA A 88 1.99 1.43 -0.36
CA ALA A 88 0.93 2.39 0.01
C ALA A 88 -0.47 1.73 -0.06
N THR A 89 -0.60 0.53 0.49
CA THR A 89 -1.84 -0.27 0.52
C THR A 89 -2.45 -0.42 -0.89
N MET A 90 -1.59 -0.56 -1.90
CA MET A 90 -1.98 -0.56 -3.30
C MET A 90 -2.44 -1.94 -3.76
N ASN A 91 -3.73 -2.11 -4.02
CA ASN A 91 -4.29 -3.33 -4.60
C ASN A 91 -3.69 -3.64 -5.98
N ILE A 92 -3.38 -4.91 -6.22
CA ILE A 92 -2.97 -5.44 -7.52
C ILE A 92 -4.22 -5.52 -8.40
N THR A 93 -4.35 -4.65 -9.40
CA THR A 93 -5.52 -4.67 -10.29
C THR A 93 -5.11 -4.78 -11.76
N PRO A 94 -5.98 -5.35 -12.63
CA PRO A 94 -5.70 -5.41 -14.07
C PRO A 94 -5.37 -4.05 -14.68
N GLU A 95 -6.01 -2.97 -14.19
CA GLU A 95 -5.77 -1.62 -14.69
C GLU A 95 -4.34 -1.14 -14.35
N ARG A 96 -3.94 -1.30 -13.09
CA ARG A 96 -2.59 -0.91 -12.65
C ARG A 96 -1.49 -1.73 -13.31
N LEU A 97 -1.75 -3.04 -13.56
CA LEU A 97 -0.84 -3.94 -14.27
C LEU A 97 -0.57 -3.52 -15.73
N LYS A 98 -1.42 -2.66 -16.33
CA LYS A 98 -1.13 -2.09 -17.65
C LYS A 98 0.08 -1.14 -17.62
N SER A 99 0.29 -0.44 -16.49
CA SER A 99 1.31 0.59 -16.35
C SER A 99 2.52 0.14 -15.54
N ILE A 100 2.32 -0.60 -14.44
CA ILE A 100 3.37 -1.03 -13.52
C ILE A 100 3.35 -2.54 -13.29
N ALA A 101 4.42 -3.07 -12.69
CA ALA A 101 4.48 -4.43 -12.17
C ALA A 101 4.19 -4.42 -10.66
N PHE A 102 3.91 -5.59 -10.11
CA PHE A 102 3.74 -5.80 -8.68
C PHE A 102 4.56 -7.00 -8.21
N SER A 103 4.95 -6.97 -6.95
CA SER A 103 5.41 -8.17 -6.23
C SER A 103 4.26 -9.18 -6.06
N THR A 104 4.58 -10.36 -5.51
CA THR A 104 3.57 -11.18 -4.86
C THR A 104 2.82 -10.37 -3.81
N PRO A 105 1.51 -10.63 -3.56
CA PRO A 105 0.78 -9.90 -2.53
C PRO A 105 1.40 -10.16 -1.14
N TYR A 106 1.55 -9.09 -0.35
CA TYR A 106 1.99 -9.20 1.04
C TYR A 106 0.84 -9.06 2.03
N MET A 107 -0.34 -8.62 1.57
CA MET A 107 -1.45 -8.33 2.47
C MET A 107 -2.80 -8.46 1.71
N VAL A 108 -3.82 -8.93 2.42
CA VAL A 108 -5.23 -8.87 1.99
C VAL A 108 -6.03 -8.18 3.07
N VAL A 109 -6.68 -7.08 2.74
CA VAL A 109 -7.52 -6.33 3.67
C VAL A 109 -8.87 -6.06 3.03
N PRO A 110 -9.98 -6.55 3.63
CA PRO A 110 -11.31 -6.29 3.11
C PRO A 110 -11.67 -4.81 3.24
N ALA A 111 -12.50 -4.32 2.32
CA ALA A 111 -13.10 -2.99 2.40
C ALA A 111 -14.45 -3.04 3.12
N TYR A 112 -14.83 -1.92 3.74
CA TYR A 112 -16.11 -1.76 4.44
C TYR A 112 -16.71 -0.38 4.18
N PHE A 113 -18.02 -0.28 4.39
CA PHE A 113 -18.67 0.99 4.61
C PHE A 113 -18.55 1.44 6.07
N VAL A 114 -18.43 2.76 6.23
CA VAL A 114 -18.58 3.46 7.51
C VAL A 114 -19.70 4.47 7.35
N ALA A 115 -20.62 4.52 8.30
CA ALA A 115 -21.75 5.45 8.31
C ALA A 115 -22.01 6.00 9.71
N ALA A 116 -22.83 7.05 9.81
CA ALA A 116 -23.24 7.59 11.09
C ALA A 116 -24.00 6.53 11.92
N THR A 117 -23.71 6.50 13.22
CA THR A 117 -24.40 5.60 14.17
C THR A 117 -25.89 5.92 14.18
N GLY A 118 -26.72 4.87 14.02
CA GLY A 118 -28.17 5.04 13.99
C GLY A 118 -28.75 5.58 12.66
N SER A 119 -27.95 5.75 11.62
CA SER A 119 -28.41 6.24 10.30
C SER A 119 -29.36 5.30 9.56
N GLY A 120 -29.40 4.02 9.96
CA GLY A 120 -30.15 2.97 9.23
C GLY A 120 -29.44 2.48 7.97
N ILE A 121 -28.23 2.96 7.67
CA ILE A 121 -27.42 2.51 6.53
C ILE A 121 -26.77 1.17 6.91
N ASP A 122 -26.92 0.19 6.03
CA ASP A 122 -26.32 -1.15 6.16
C ASP A 122 -25.36 -1.53 5.01
N GLY A 123 -25.08 -0.56 4.12
CA GLY A 123 -24.21 -0.75 2.96
C GLY A 123 -24.89 -1.40 1.74
N THR A 124 -26.19 -1.69 1.80
CA THR A 124 -26.95 -2.19 0.64
C THR A 124 -27.38 -1.05 -0.28
N LEU A 125 -27.64 -1.39 -1.56
CA LEU A 125 -28.17 -0.42 -2.51
C LEU A 125 -29.50 0.19 -2.05
N GLU A 126 -30.32 -0.57 -1.31
CA GLU A 126 -31.61 -0.09 -0.79
C GLU A 126 -31.40 1.10 0.17
N THR A 127 -30.49 0.96 1.13
CA THR A 127 -30.23 2.01 2.14
C THR A 127 -29.35 3.15 1.64
N LEU A 128 -28.58 2.92 0.55
CA LEU A 128 -27.71 3.93 -0.05
C LEU A 128 -28.34 4.71 -1.19
N ARG A 129 -29.46 4.24 -1.77
CA ARG A 129 -30.11 4.89 -2.92
C ARG A 129 -30.43 6.36 -2.66
N GLY A 130 -30.02 7.23 -3.59
CA GLY A 130 -30.20 8.67 -3.51
C GLY A 130 -29.32 9.36 -2.46
N LYS A 131 -28.39 8.64 -1.83
CA LYS A 131 -27.44 9.20 -0.86
C LYS A 131 -26.16 9.66 -1.53
N GLU A 132 -25.46 10.57 -0.86
CA GLU A 132 -24.08 10.88 -1.16
C GLU A 132 -23.17 9.94 -0.38
N ILE A 133 -22.27 9.24 -1.10
CA ILE A 133 -21.27 8.38 -0.50
C ILE A 133 -19.88 8.82 -0.96
N GLY A 134 -18.86 8.55 -0.17
CA GLY A 134 -17.50 8.99 -0.46
C GLY A 134 -16.49 7.86 -0.49
N ALA A 135 -15.45 8.06 -1.29
CA ALA A 135 -14.24 7.24 -1.28
C ALA A 135 -13.04 8.09 -1.72
N GLN A 136 -11.84 7.66 -1.38
CA GLN A 136 -10.64 8.31 -1.88
C GLN A 136 -10.53 8.08 -3.39
N THR A 137 -10.14 9.13 -4.12
CA THR A 137 -10.01 9.13 -5.58
C THR A 137 -9.00 8.08 -6.05
N SER A 138 -9.16 7.59 -7.29
CA SER A 138 -8.23 6.63 -7.92
C SER A 138 -8.02 5.31 -7.13
N THR A 139 -8.90 5.00 -6.16
CA THR A 139 -8.84 3.78 -5.36
C THR A 139 -9.77 2.69 -5.89
N THR A 140 -9.54 1.47 -5.43
CA THR A 140 -10.46 0.34 -5.66
C THR A 140 -11.78 0.54 -4.92
N HIS A 141 -11.80 1.30 -3.81
CA HIS A 141 -13.01 1.66 -3.07
C HIS A 141 -13.93 2.55 -3.92
N TYR A 142 -13.37 3.57 -4.58
CA TYR A 142 -14.10 4.43 -5.50
C TYR A 142 -14.67 3.63 -6.67
N ARG A 143 -13.84 2.77 -7.30
CA ARG A 143 -14.29 1.90 -8.42
C ARG A 143 -15.35 0.90 -8.01
N TYR A 144 -15.28 0.37 -6.77
CA TYR A 144 -16.32 -0.49 -6.23
C TYR A 144 -17.67 0.24 -6.18
N ALA A 145 -17.66 1.48 -5.66
CA ALA A 145 -18.87 2.30 -5.60
C ALA A 145 -19.43 2.60 -6.99
N GLU A 146 -18.60 2.97 -7.96
CA GLU A 146 -19.02 3.19 -9.35
C GLU A 146 -19.65 1.92 -9.95
N LYS A 147 -18.98 0.76 -9.80
CA LYS A 147 -19.44 -0.51 -10.40
C LYS A 147 -20.75 -0.99 -9.81
N HIS A 148 -20.93 -0.89 -8.49
CA HIS A 148 -22.06 -1.54 -7.80
C HIS A 148 -23.25 -0.62 -7.54
N PHE A 149 -23.02 0.69 -7.50
CA PHE A 149 -24.08 1.65 -7.18
C PHE A 149 -24.37 2.64 -8.33
N GLY A 150 -23.40 2.96 -9.18
CA GLY A 150 -23.58 3.80 -10.37
C GLY A 150 -24.39 5.06 -10.08
N ASP A 151 -25.37 5.32 -10.94
CA ASP A 151 -26.26 6.49 -10.82
C ASP A 151 -27.28 6.42 -9.67
N ALA A 152 -27.30 5.31 -8.93
CA ALA A 152 -28.21 5.18 -7.77
C ALA A 152 -27.75 5.98 -6.55
N VAL A 153 -26.49 6.43 -6.53
CA VAL A 153 -25.87 7.24 -5.49
C VAL A 153 -25.18 8.46 -6.10
N THR A 154 -24.90 9.48 -5.29
CA THR A 154 -23.96 10.53 -5.67
C THR A 154 -22.59 10.16 -5.07
N LEU A 155 -21.62 9.84 -5.94
CA LEU A 155 -20.28 9.47 -5.49
C LEU A 155 -19.37 10.69 -5.42
N ARG A 156 -18.85 11.00 -4.23
CA ARG A 156 -17.85 12.03 -3.99
C ARG A 156 -16.45 11.45 -3.89
N SER A 157 -15.51 12.08 -4.57
CA SER A 157 -14.07 11.74 -4.49
C SER A 157 -13.35 12.65 -3.50
N TYR A 158 -12.39 12.09 -2.79
CA TYR A 158 -11.56 12.79 -1.81
C TYR A 158 -10.08 12.52 -2.07
N ASP A 159 -9.25 13.54 -1.90
CA ASP A 159 -7.80 13.40 -2.08
C ASP A 159 -7.18 12.53 -0.98
N THR A 160 -7.71 12.64 0.28
CA THR A 160 -7.24 11.88 1.43
C THR A 160 -8.38 11.25 2.21
N THR A 161 -8.08 10.17 2.93
CA THR A 161 -9.03 9.56 3.85
C THR A 161 -9.36 10.43 5.06
N ALA A 162 -8.50 11.37 5.43
CA ALA A 162 -8.78 12.35 6.48
C ALA A 162 -9.91 13.32 6.07
N ASN A 163 -9.90 13.81 4.82
CA ASN A 163 -10.97 14.66 4.29
C ASN A 163 -12.28 13.87 4.15
N LEU A 164 -12.21 12.62 3.71
CA LEU A 164 -13.34 11.70 3.62
C LEU A 164 -14.00 11.50 5.01
N LEU A 165 -13.20 11.24 6.05
CA LEU A 165 -13.67 11.07 7.42
C LEU A 165 -14.30 12.37 7.97
N ALA A 166 -13.69 13.53 7.68
CA ALA A 166 -14.20 14.82 8.14
C ALA A 166 -15.61 15.12 7.57
N ASP A 167 -15.83 14.80 6.29
CA ASP A 167 -17.13 14.97 5.65
C ASP A 167 -18.17 13.95 6.16
N LEU A 168 -17.76 12.71 6.41
CA LEU A 168 -18.62 11.72 7.05
C LEU A 168 -19.08 12.18 8.47
N LYS A 169 -18.16 12.64 9.29
CA LYS A 169 -18.45 13.10 10.66
C LYS A 169 -19.25 14.42 10.70
N SER A 170 -19.28 15.15 9.61
CA SER A 170 -20.05 16.39 9.45
C SER A 170 -21.38 16.17 8.71
N ASP A 171 -21.82 14.92 8.53
CA ASP A 171 -23.05 14.54 7.82
C ASP A 171 -23.16 15.10 6.37
N ARG A 172 -22.01 15.44 5.74
CA ARG A 172 -21.99 15.90 4.35
C ARG A 172 -22.07 14.74 3.37
N ILE A 173 -21.69 13.54 3.80
CA ILE A 173 -21.90 12.29 3.08
C ILE A 173 -22.55 11.27 4.04
N ALA A 174 -23.37 10.40 3.49
CA ALA A 174 -24.11 9.41 4.27
C ALA A 174 -23.26 8.19 4.65
N ALA A 175 -22.26 7.84 3.82
CA ALA A 175 -21.34 6.74 4.06
C ALA A 175 -20.00 6.97 3.38
N ALA A 176 -18.95 6.37 3.93
CA ALA A 176 -17.61 6.31 3.35
C ALA A 176 -17.22 4.86 3.07
N ILE A 177 -16.41 4.63 2.03
CA ILE A 177 -15.80 3.33 1.75
C ILE A 177 -14.29 3.43 1.95
N THR A 178 -13.72 2.52 2.75
CA THR A 178 -12.28 2.41 2.96
C THR A 178 -11.90 0.98 3.36
N THR A 179 -10.60 0.70 3.58
CA THR A 179 -10.19 -0.61 4.12
C THR A 179 -10.75 -0.84 5.51
N GLY A 180 -11.01 -2.09 5.86
CA GLY A 180 -11.54 -2.45 7.18
C GLY A 180 -10.64 -2.04 8.33
N ALA A 181 -9.31 -2.06 8.15
CA ALA A 181 -8.38 -1.59 9.17
C ALA A 181 -8.50 -0.08 9.42
N THR A 182 -8.52 0.73 8.37
CA THR A 182 -8.73 2.18 8.48
C THR A 182 -10.11 2.50 9.05
N ALA A 183 -11.15 1.79 8.61
CA ALA A 183 -12.50 1.93 9.13
C ALA A 183 -12.59 1.62 10.63
N SER A 184 -11.95 0.52 11.06
CA SER A 184 -11.89 0.14 12.49
C SER A 184 -11.11 1.15 13.31
N ASP A 185 -10.05 1.70 12.76
CA ASP A 185 -9.26 2.76 13.38
C ASP A 185 -10.08 4.04 13.60
N TRP A 186 -10.81 4.46 12.58
CA TRP A 186 -11.73 5.60 12.68
C TRP A 186 -12.78 5.45 13.78
N VAL A 187 -13.41 4.25 13.85
CA VAL A 187 -14.45 3.96 14.86
C VAL A 187 -13.84 3.87 16.25
N ARG A 188 -12.65 3.28 16.40
CA ARG A 188 -11.95 3.18 17.69
C ARG A 188 -11.56 4.55 18.23
N GLU A 189 -11.09 5.45 17.36
CA GLU A 189 -10.64 6.79 17.73
C GLU A 189 -11.77 7.82 17.85
N ASP A 190 -12.99 7.45 17.42
CA ASP A 190 -14.14 8.33 17.53
C ASP A 190 -14.73 8.34 18.96
N ALA A 191 -14.21 9.24 19.79
CA ALA A 191 -14.67 9.39 21.18
C ALA A 191 -16.18 9.72 21.30
N SER A 192 -16.78 10.32 20.27
CA SER A 192 -18.21 10.65 20.21
C SER A 192 -19.09 9.46 19.86
N LYS A 193 -18.51 8.35 19.38
CA LYS A 193 -19.22 7.17 18.86
C LYS A 193 -20.26 7.53 17.79
N SER A 194 -19.95 8.56 17.01
CA SER A 194 -20.84 9.10 15.98
C SER A 194 -20.87 8.27 14.70
N ILE A 195 -19.86 7.39 14.50
CA ILE A 195 -19.72 6.56 13.32
C ILE A 195 -19.53 5.09 13.68
N GLN A 196 -19.89 4.20 12.75
CA GLN A 196 -19.77 2.75 12.90
C GLN A 196 -19.45 2.07 11.56
N LEU A 197 -18.82 0.89 11.63
CA LEU A 197 -18.77 -0.01 10.46
C LEU A 197 -20.19 -0.53 10.18
N VAL A 198 -20.55 -0.59 8.90
CA VAL A 198 -21.86 -1.10 8.47
C VAL A 198 -21.71 -2.14 7.37
N GLY A 199 -22.65 -3.06 7.34
CA GLY A 199 -22.72 -4.13 6.35
C GLY A 199 -21.70 -5.24 6.55
N LYS A 200 -21.39 -5.91 5.43
CA LYS A 200 -20.43 -7.02 5.36
C LYS A 200 -19.15 -6.55 4.65
N PRO A 201 -18.03 -7.32 4.75
CA PRO A 201 -16.88 -7.07 3.92
C PRO A 201 -17.27 -6.96 2.45
N LEU A 202 -16.76 -5.94 1.76
CA LEU A 202 -16.99 -5.77 0.33
C LEU A 202 -16.07 -6.72 -0.43
N ILE A 203 -16.63 -7.58 -1.27
CA ILE A 203 -15.91 -8.59 -2.02
C ILE A 203 -16.20 -8.40 -3.50
N ASP A 204 -15.16 -8.17 -4.29
CA ASP A 204 -15.19 -8.15 -5.74
C ASP A 204 -13.77 -8.37 -6.26
N ALA A 205 -13.47 -9.58 -6.71
CA ALA A 205 -12.14 -9.95 -7.19
C ALA A 205 -11.68 -9.14 -8.41
N ASP A 206 -12.60 -8.69 -9.26
CA ASP A 206 -12.28 -7.87 -10.43
C ASP A 206 -11.87 -6.44 -10.02
N VAL A 207 -12.41 -5.96 -8.90
CA VAL A 207 -12.13 -4.62 -8.38
C VAL A 207 -10.92 -4.61 -7.45
N PHE A 208 -10.92 -5.49 -6.44
CA PHE A 208 -9.90 -5.50 -5.39
C PHE A 208 -8.68 -6.34 -5.76
N GLY A 209 -8.79 -7.24 -6.75
CA GLY A 209 -7.72 -8.13 -7.16
C GLY A 209 -7.31 -9.16 -6.09
N PRO A 210 -6.13 -9.78 -6.23
CA PRO A 210 -5.67 -10.84 -5.33
C PRO A 210 -5.12 -10.33 -3.99
N GLY A 211 -4.97 -9.01 -3.83
CA GLY A 211 -4.39 -8.43 -2.63
C GLY A 211 -3.55 -7.19 -2.92
N ILE A 212 -2.76 -6.79 -1.93
CA ILE A 212 -1.92 -5.60 -1.91
C ILE A 212 -0.48 -6.03 -2.14
N GLY A 213 0.21 -5.39 -3.07
CA GLY A 213 1.59 -5.70 -3.45
C GLY A 213 2.46 -4.47 -3.56
N VAL A 214 3.77 -4.69 -3.60
CA VAL A 214 4.75 -3.62 -3.87
C VAL A 214 4.67 -3.24 -5.35
N GLY A 215 4.35 -1.97 -5.64
CA GLY A 215 4.33 -1.45 -7.00
C GLY A 215 5.74 -1.16 -7.50
N LEU A 216 6.06 -1.59 -8.73
CA LEU A 216 7.39 -1.54 -9.33
C LEU A 216 7.30 -1.17 -10.80
N ARG A 217 8.35 -0.59 -11.39
CA ARG A 217 8.42 -0.46 -12.85
C ARG A 217 8.52 -1.83 -13.50
N LYS A 218 7.97 -1.99 -14.70
CA LYS A 218 7.97 -3.27 -15.42
C LYS A 218 9.37 -3.75 -15.83
N ASP A 219 10.30 -2.83 -16.01
CA ASP A 219 11.70 -3.09 -16.34
C ASP A 219 12.58 -3.44 -15.12
N ASP A 220 12.11 -3.18 -13.90
CA ASP A 220 12.85 -3.47 -12.66
C ASP A 220 12.66 -4.92 -12.19
N THR A 221 12.86 -5.89 -13.07
CA THR A 221 12.59 -7.32 -12.80
C THR A 221 13.43 -7.89 -11.65
N ALA A 222 14.70 -7.47 -11.54
CA ALA A 222 15.57 -7.91 -10.45
C ALA A 222 15.06 -7.41 -9.09
N LEU A 223 14.67 -6.12 -8.99
CA LEU A 223 14.12 -5.57 -7.76
C LEU A 223 12.80 -6.24 -7.38
N LYS A 224 11.96 -6.58 -8.37
CA LYS A 224 10.74 -7.37 -8.13
C LYS A 224 11.06 -8.73 -7.51
N GLN A 225 12.05 -9.45 -8.04
CA GLN A 225 12.47 -10.75 -7.51
C GLN A 225 13.00 -10.64 -6.08
N ASP A 226 13.77 -9.59 -5.78
CA ASP A 226 14.26 -9.30 -4.44
C ASP A 226 13.09 -9.10 -3.46
N PHE A 227 12.09 -8.29 -3.83
CA PHE A 227 10.89 -8.09 -3.00
C PHE A 227 10.07 -9.38 -2.85
N ASP A 228 9.87 -10.15 -3.93
CA ASP A 228 9.12 -11.41 -3.86
C ASP A 228 9.76 -12.39 -2.87
N ALA A 229 11.08 -12.57 -2.94
CA ALA A 229 11.82 -13.43 -2.01
C ALA A 229 11.78 -12.92 -0.56
N ALA A 230 11.89 -11.60 -0.37
CA ALA A 230 11.80 -10.99 0.96
C ALA A 230 10.40 -11.15 1.56
N ILE A 231 9.34 -10.95 0.77
CA ILE A 231 7.94 -11.14 1.19
C ILE A 231 7.71 -12.60 1.59
N GLU A 232 8.11 -13.57 0.76
CA GLU A 232 8.01 -14.98 1.10
C GLU A 232 8.69 -15.30 2.44
N SER A 233 9.88 -14.74 2.67
CA SER A 233 10.64 -14.92 3.89
C SER A 233 9.91 -14.41 5.14
N VAL A 234 9.40 -13.16 5.11
CA VAL A 234 8.71 -12.55 6.27
C VAL A 234 7.32 -13.13 6.53
N VAL A 235 6.66 -13.67 5.49
CA VAL A 235 5.42 -14.44 5.65
C VAL A 235 5.70 -15.78 6.33
N LYS A 236 6.70 -16.52 5.82
CA LYS A 236 7.05 -17.88 6.28
C LYS A 236 7.49 -17.92 7.73
N ASP A 237 8.28 -16.96 8.19
CA ASP A 237 8.81 -16.95 9.55
C ASP A 237 7.94 -16.20 10.57
N GLY A 238 6.79 -15.65 10.13
CA GLY A 238 5.85 -14.95 10.99
C GLY A 238 6.22 -13.49 11.28
N THR A 239 7.27 -12.95 10.68
CA THR A 239 7.66 -11.53 10.85
C THR A 239 6.54 -10.59 10.43
N LEU A 240 5.88 -10.85 9.28
CA LEU A 240 4.74 -10.05 8.82
C LEU A 240 3.58 -10.07 9.84
N ALA A 241 3.23 -11.25 10.35
CA ALA A 241 2.17 -11.38 11.36
C ALA A 241 2.52 -10.63 12.65
N GLY A 242 3.78 -10.70 13.08
CA GLY A 242 4.27 -9.97 14.25
C GLY A 242 4.26 -8.45 14.06
N ILE A 243 4.57 -7.95 12.87
CA ILE A 243 4.42 -6.52 12.53
C ILE A 243 2.95 -6.14 12.53
N ALA A 244 2.09 -6.89 11.83
CA ALA A 244 0.67 -6.61 11.69
C ALA A 244 -0.04 -6.52 13.04
N ALA A 245 0.27 -7.43 13.98
CA ALA A 245 -0.33 -7.45 15.32
C ALA A 245 -0.12 -6.18 16.16
N LYS A 246 0.82 -5.31 15.77
CA LYS A 246 0.99 -4.00 16.43
C LYS A 246 -0.04 -2.97 15.99
N TYR A 247 -0.69 -3.21 14.84
CA TYR A 247 -1.51 -2.22 14.15
C TYR A 247 -2.96 -2.67 13.95
N VAL A 248 -3.19 -3.96 13.78
CA VAL A 248 -4.51 -4.56 13.53
C VAL A 248 -4.72 -5.81 14.38
N ASP A 249 -5.96 -6.11 14.72
CA ASP A 249 -6.36 -7.23 15.57
C ASP A 249 -6.90 -8.45 14.79
N PHE A 250 -6.73 -8.44 13.46
CA PHE A 250 -7.13 -9.51 12.55
C PHE A 250 -5.99 -9.90 11.59
N SER A 251 -6.08 -11.10 11.01
CA SER A 251 -5.09 -11.53 10.03
C SER A 251 -5.21 -10.74 8.73
N ILE A 252 -4.07 -10.27 8.23
CA ILE A 252 -3.94 -9.62 6.92
C ILE A 252 -3.08 -10.44 5.95
N THR A 253 -2.59 -11.60 6.39
CA THR A 253 -1.73 -12.47 5.58
C THR A 253 -2.51 -13.01 4.40
N PRO A 254 -1.95 -13.00 3.16
CA PRO A 254 -2.56 -13.57 1.96
C PRO A 254 -2.91 -15.04 2.06
#